data_fd9b4b906a1288a00abc473d910bb3f0
#
_entry.id   fd9b4b906a1288a00abc473d910bb3f0
#
_cell.length_a   1.000
_cell.length_b   1.000
_cell.length_c   1.000
_cell.angle_alpha   90.00
_cell.angle_beta   90.00
_cell.angle_gamma   90.00
#
_symmetry.space_group_name_H-M   'P 1'
#
loop_
_entity.id
_entity.type
_entity.pdbx_description
1 polymer ?
#
loop_
_entity_poly.entity_id
_entity_poly.type
_entity_poly.pdbx_seq_one_letter_code
_entity_poly.pdbx_strand_id
1 'polypeptide(L)'
;MAETQKMDAIALLKKDHRTFEDLFADFEKAGGDGRKQKLAEEICLDLSIHAQIEEEIFYPACEGKVDEDLLKESYVEHDGAKVLIAEILAGEPSDEFYDSKVKVLSEEIAHHVEEEEKRMEGLFAQARKAGLDMDALGEQLAARKQELKAEFKTNGMPTPKLTTMEDISV
;
A
#
# COMPACT_ATOMS: atom_id res chain seq x y z
N MET A 1 -10.48 -19.08 22.25
CA MET A 1 -10.68 -18.40 20.98
C MET A 1 -10.17 -16.96 21.13
N ALA A 2 -9.17 -16.59 20.39
CA ALA A 2 -8.75 -15.20 20.37
C ALA A 2 -9.85 -14.40 19.67
N GLU A 3 -10.53 -13.52 20.42
CA GLU A 3 -11.34 -12.49 19.79
C GLU A 3 -10.44 -11.70 18.86
N THR A 4 -10.71 -11.79 17.56
CA THR A 4 -10.05 -10.95 16.58
C THR A 4 -10.49 -9.52 16.91
N GLN A 5 -9.60 -8.77 17.56
CA GLN A 5 -9.89 -7.39 17.93
C GLN A 5 -10.24 -6.63 16.66
N LYS A 6 -11.49 -6.21 16.54
CA LYS A 6 -11.97 -5.41 15.41
C LYS A 6 -11.17 -4.11 15.37
N MET A 7 -10.42 -3.92 14.28
CA MET A 7 -9.69 -2.67 14.05
C MET A 7 -10.57 -1.70 13.28
N ASP A 8 -10.54 -0.43 13.66
CA ASP A 8 -11.10 0.60 12.81
C ASP A 8 -10.22 0.79 11.55
N ALA A 9 -10.74 1.53 10.57
CA ALA A 9 -10.05 1.72 9.30
C ALA A 9 -8.64 2.28 9.47
N ILE A 10 -8.46 3.29 10.30
CA ILE A 10 -7.17 3.93 10.52
C ILE A 10 -6.19 2.98 11.20
N ALA A 11 -6.63 2.25 12.22
CA ALA A 11 -5.80 1.28 12.91
C ALA A 11 -5.33 0.16 11.96
N LEU A 12 -6.22 -0.32 11.09
CA LEU A 12 -5.89 -1.34 10.08
C LEU A 12 -4.84 -0.82 9.08
N LEU A 13 -5.04 0.36 8.53
CA LEU A 13 -4.14 0.95 7.55
C LEU A 13 -2.77 1.28 8.18
N LYS A 14 -2.74 1.79 9.41
CA LYS A 14 -1.49 2.04 10.13
C LYS A 14 -0.71 0.75 10.43
N LYS A 15 -1.42 -0.34 10.74
CA LYS A 15 -0.78 -1.64 10.93
C LYS A 15 -0.10 -2.12 9.66
N ASP A 16 -0.74 -1.93 8.52
CA ASP A 16 -0.13 -2.22 7.22
C ASP A 16 1.15 -1.39 7.02
N HIS A 17 1.11 -0.11 7.34
CA HIS A 17 2.28 0.77 7.24
C HIS A 17 3.46 0.27 8.08
N ARG A 18 3.21 -0.18 9.30
CA ARG A 18 4.28 -0.76 10.16
C ARG A 18 4.84 -2.05 9.57
N THR A 19 3.99 -2.87 8.97
CA THR A 19 4.44 -4.07 8.26
C THR A 19 5.35 -3.73 7.09
N PHE A 20 5.03 -2.72 6.31
CA PHE A 20 5.89 -2.27 5.21
C PHE A 20 7.24 -1.78 5.69
N GLU A 21 7.27 -0.99 6.76
CA GLU A 21 8.52 -0.50 7.36
C GLU A 21 9.42 -1.67 7.76
N ASP A 22 8.86 -2.69 8.40
CA ASP A 22 9.58 -3.87 8.82
C ASP A 22 10.11 -4.68 7.62
N LEU A 23 9.29 -4.87 6.59
CA LEU A 23 9.68 -5.60 5.38
C LEU A 23 10.81 -4.89 4.61
N PHE A 24 10.74 -3.58 4.46
CA PHE A 24 11.79 -2.81 3.82
C PHE A 24 13.10 -2.86 4.63
N ALA A 25 13.01 -2.78 5.95
CA ALA A 25 14.18 -2.92 6.83
C ALA A 25 14.81 -4.31 6.71
N ASP A 26 14.00 -5.34 6.64
CA ASP A 26 14.47 -6.72 6.44
C ASP A 26 15.14 -6.89 5.07
N PHE A 27 14.58 -6.30 4.03
CA PHE A 27 15.17 -6.32 2.68
C PHE A 27 16.56 -5.67 2.68
N GLU A 28 16.72 -4.54 3.34
CA GLU A 28 17.98 -3.81 3.42
C GLU A 28 19.10 -4.64 4.08
N LYS A 29 18.72 -5.49 5.03
CA LYS A 29 19.65 -6.38 5.77
C LYS A 29 19.82 -7.74 5.10
N ALA A 30 19.02 -8.08 4.11
CA ALA A 30 19.03 -9.40 3.51
C ALA A 30 20.32 -9.68 2.77
N GLY A 31 20.92 -10.83 3.06
CA GLY A 31 22.02 -11.40 2.29
C GLY A 31 21.50 -12.47 1.34
N GLY A 32 22.01 -12.47 0.12
CA GLY A 32 21.66 -13.46 -0.89
C GLY A 32 20.37 -13.17 -1.67
N ASP A 33 20.39 -13.58 -2.92
CA ASP A 33 19.34 -13.24 -3.90
C ASP A 33 17.98 -13.91 -3.59
N GLY A 34 18.00 -15.14 -3.11
CA GLY A 34 16.77 -15.86 -2.76
C GLY A 34 15.96 -15.18 -1.66
N ARG A 35 16.62 -14.68 -0.63
CA ARG A 35 15.97 -13.94 0.46
C ARG A 35 15.44 -12.59 -0.02
N LYS A 36 16.23 -11.87 -0.81
CA LYS A 36 15.85 -10.59 -1.40
C LYS A 36 14.61 -10.73 -2.28
N GLN A 37 14.60 -11.72 -3.16
CA GLN A 37 13.47 -11.96 -4.05
C GLN A 37 12.19 -12.23 -3.26
N LYS A 38 12.26 -13.09 -2.25
CA LYS A 38 11.12 -13.44 -1.41
C LYS A 38 10.55 -12.23 -0.67
N LEU A 39 11.42 -11.40 -0.10
CA LEU A 39 11.02 -10.17 0.59
C LEU A 39 10.41 -9.16 -0.39
N ALA A 40 11.01 -8.98 -1.56
CA ALA A 40 10.48 -8.07 -2.58
C ALA A 40 9.09 -8.51 -3.07
N GLU A 41 8.89 -9.80 -3.29
CA GLU A 41 7.58 -10.35 -3.67
C GLU A 41 6.53 -10.09 -2.58
N GLU A 42 6.88 -10.28 -1.32
CA GLU A 42 5.99 -10.01 -0.18
C GLU A 42 5.66 -8.51 -0.06
N ILE A 43 6.66 -7.64 -0.19
CA ILE A 43 6.48 -6.19 -0.21
C ILE A 43 5.51 -5.80 -1.33
N CYS A 44 5.74 -6.27 -2.53
CA CYS A 44 4.90 -5.95 -3.69
C CYS A 44 3.47 -6.44 -3.52
N LEU A 45 3.28 -7.64 -2.96
CA LEU A 45 1.96 -8.20 -2.69
C LEU A 45 1.20 -7.36 -1.67
N ASP A 46 1.82 -7.10 -0.53
CA ASP A 46 1.18 -6.37 0.56
C ASP A 46 0.87 -4.92 0.17
N LEU A 47 1.78 -4.25 -0.52
CA LEU A 47 1.55 -2.88 -1.03
C LEU A 47 0.43 -2.84 -2.06
N SER A 48 0.38 -3.80 -2.96
CA SER A 48 -0.67 -3.84 -4.00
C SER A 48 -2.06 -4.02 -3.39
N ILE A 49 -2.19 -4.91 -2.41
CA ILE A 49 -3.44 -5.11 -1.69
C ILE A 49 -3.83 -3.86 -0.92
N HIS A 50 -2.89 -3.27 -0.19
CA HIS A 50 -3.12 -2.05 0.60
C HIS A 50 -3.60 -0.89 -0.28
N ALA A 51 -2.91 -0.62 -1.38
CA ALA A 51 -3.31 0.43 -2.32
C ALA A 51 -4.70 0.17 -2.90
N GLN A 52 -5.00 -1.06 -3.23
CA GLN A 52 -6.29 -1.42 -3.82
C GLN A 52 -7.45 -1.22 -2.83
N ILE A 53 -7.32 -1.65 -1.59
CA ILE A 53 -8.38 -1.45 -0.59
C ILE A 53 -8.57 0.03 -0.25
N GLU A 54 -7.51 0.83 -0.25
CA GLU A 54 -7.64 2.28 -0.09
C GLU A 54 -8.39 2.92 -1.27
N GLU A 55 -8.03 2.59 -2.50
CA GLU A 55 -8.64 3.17 -3.69
C GLU A 55 -10.09 2.69 -3.91
N GLU A 56 -10.43 1.48 -3.49
CA GLU A 56 -11.80 0.95 -3.62
C GLU A 56 -12.75 1.41 -2.51
N ILE A 57 -12.25 1.61 -1.29
CA ILE A 57 -13.09 1.78 -0.10
C ILE A 57 -12.79 3.07 0.66
N PHE A 58 -11.56 3.27 1.09
CA PHE A 58 -11.22 4.38 1.99
C PHE A 58 -11.20 5.74 1.30
N TYR A 59 -10.50 5.86 0.18
CA TYR A 59 -10.43 7.13 -0.54
C TYR A 59 -11.78 7.60 -1.10
N PRO A 60 -12.62 6.72 -1.68
CA PRO A 60 -13.98 7.13 -2.05
C PRO A 60 -14.81 7.64 -0.88
N ALA A 61 -14.66 7.06 0.30
CA ALA A 61 -15.35 7.55 1.51
C ALA A 61 -14.84 8.93 1.95
N CYS A 62 -13.60 9.28 1.61
CA CYS A 62 -12.99 10.59 1.91
C CYS A 62 -13.40 11.69 0.93
N GLU A 63 -13.92 11.37 -0.25
CA GLU A 63 -14.28 12.36 -1.27
C GLU A 63 -15.24 13.41 -0.74
N GLY A 64 -14.89 14.69 -0.94
CA GLY A 64 -15.68 15.82 -0.47
C GLY A 64 -15.62 16.08 1.04
N LYS A 65 -14.82 15.33 1.78
CA LYS A 65 -14.73 15.40 3.25
C LYS A 65 -13.34 15.74 3.79
N VAL A 66 -12.32 15.62 2.95
CA VAL A 66 -10.93 15.93 3.27
C VAL A 66 -10.37 16.90 2.25
N ASP A 67 -9.13 17.36 2.45
CA ASP A 67 -8.43 18.17 1.45
C ASP A 67 -8.37 17.40 0.12
N GLU A 68 -8.96 18.00 -0.92
CA GLU A 68 -9.09 17.34 -2.23
C GLU A 68 -7.74 17.16 -2.92
N ASP A 69 -6.84 18.13 -2.80
CA ASP A 69 -5.53 18.05 -3.42
C ASP A 69 -4.69 16.97 -2.78
N LEU A 70 -4.73 16.86 -1.45
CA LEU A 70 -4.05 15.79 -0.71
C LEU A 70 -4.57 14.41 -1.13
N LEU A 71 -5.88 14.27 -1.28
CA LEU A 71 -6.48 13.00 -1.72
C LEU A 71 -6.05 12.64 -3.14
N LYS A 72 -6.03 13.61 -4.05
CA LYS A 72 -5.57 13.42 -5.44
C LYS A 72 -4.09 13.04 -5.50
N GLU A 73 -3.25 13.68 -4.70
CA GLU A 73 -1.84 13.34 -4.58
C GLU A 73 -1.65 11.89 -4.14
N SER A 74 -2.47 11.43 -3.19
CA SER A 74 -2.43 10.05 -2.70
C SER A 74 -2.64 9.03 -3.84
N TYR A 75 -3.59 9.29 -4.74
CA TYR A 75 -3.80 8.44 -5.92
C TYR A 75 -2.59 8.44 -6.86
N VAL A 76 -1.98 9.59 -7.10
CA VAL A 76 -0.80 9.70 -7.97
C VAL A 76 0.40 9.00 -7.35
N GLU A 77 0.60 9.14 -6.05
CA GLU A 77 1.65 8.44 -5.31
C GLU A 77 1.48 6.92 -5.40
N HIS A 78 0.25 6.42 -5.31
CA HIS A 78 -0.05 5.01 -5.55
C HIS A 78 0.37 4.55 -6.95
N ASP A 79 0.07 5.34 -7.97
CA ASP A 79 0.45 5.00 -9.34
C ASP A 79 1.97 4.94 -9.51
N GLY A 80 2.71 5.86 -8.91
CA GLY A 80 4.18 5.82 -8.89
C GLY A 80 4.71 4.53 -8.24
N ALA A 81 4.15 4.14 -7.12
CA ALA A 81 4.50 2.88 -6.45
C ALA A 81 4.16 1.66 -7.32
N LYS A 82 3.00 1.66 -7.98
CA LYS A 82 2.58 0.58 -8.88
C LYS A 82 3.55 0.37 -10.04
N VAL A 83 4.10 1.44 -10.60
CA VAL A 83 5.11 1.33 -11.67
C VAL A 83 6.36 0.63 -11.15
N LEU A 84 6.87 1.02 -9.99
CA LEU A 84 8.03 0.36 -9.37
C LEU A 84 7.74 -1.09 -9.00
N ILE A 85 6.56 -1.38 -8.46
CA ILE A 85 6.12 -2.74 -8.15
C ILE A 85 6.16 -3.63 -9.40
N ALA A 86 5.61 -3.16 -10.52
CA ALA A 86 5.63 -3.90 -11.78
C ALA A 86 7.05 -4.17 -12.27
N GLU A 87 7.93 -3.18 -12.17
CA GLU A 87 9.34 -3.30 -12.54
C GLU A 87 10.10 -4.32 -11.65
N ILE A 88 9.87 -4.26 -10.34
CA ILE A 88 10.50 -5.18 -9.38
C ILE A 88 10.04 -6.62 -9.64
N LEU A 89 8.75 -6.83 -9.87
CA LEU A 89 8.19 -8.16 -10.13
C LEU A 89 8.66 -8.76 -11.46
N ALA A 90 8.94 -7.92 -12.45
CA ALA A 90 9.46 -8.34 -13.74
C ALA A 90 10.98 -8.60 -13.72
N GLY A 91 11.68 -8.12 -12.69
CA GLY A 91 13.14 -8.20 -12.55
C GLY A 91 13.60 -9.32 -11.63
N GLU A 92 14.90 -9.40 -11.47
CA GLU A 92 15.59 -10.37 -10.61
C GLU A 92 16.58 -9.64 -9.70
N PRO A 93 16.88 -10.19 -8.49
CA PRO A 93 17.83 -9.57 -7.56
C PRO A 93 19.23 -9.34 -8.15
N SER A 94 19.62 -10.09 -9.17
CA SER A 94 20.91 -9.93 -9.88
C SER A 94 20.91 -8.75 -10.86
N ASP A 95 19.76 -8.16 -11.16
CA ASP A 95 19.69 -6.99 -12.04
C ASP A 95 20.35 -5.78 -11.40
N GLU A 96 21.04 -4.99 -12.22
CA GLU A 96 21.83 -3.83 -11.76
C GLU A 96 21.03 -2.84 -10.90
N PHE A 97 19.76 -2.59 -11.24
CA PHE A 97 18.94 -1.61 -10.56
C PHE A 97 17.88 -2.19 -9.62
N TYR A 98 17.90 -3.49 -9.38
CA TYR A 98 16.88 -4.15 -8.54
C TYR A 98 16.82 -3.57 -7.13
N ASP A 99 17.95 -3.55 -6.43
CA ASP A 99 18.02 -3.00 -5.07
C ASP A 99 17.66 -1.52 -5.04
N SER A 100 18.08 -0.76 -6.04
CA SER A 100 17.76 0.67 -6.15
C SER A 100 16.27 0.92 -6.37
N LYS A 101 15.60 0.08 -7.14
CA LYS A 101 14.14 0.17 -7.34
C LYS A 101 13.39 -0.09 -6.03
N VAL A 102 13.82 -1.10 -5.26
CA VAL A 102 13.22 -1.37 -3.95
C VAL A 102 13.47 -0.22 -2.98
N LYS A 103 14.67 0.35 -2.98
CA LYS A 103 15.00 1.50 -2.13
C LYS A 103 14.15 2.73 -2.46
N VAL A 104 14.03 3.08 -3.73
CA VAL A 104 13.19 4.21 -4.15
C VAL A 104 11.74 3.97 -3.79
N LEU A 105 11.24 2.74 -3.98
CA LEU A 105 9.90 2.37 -3.54
C LEU A 105 9.72 2.61 -2.04
N SER A 106 10.70 2.20 -1.22
CA SER A 106 10.64 2.41 0.23
C SER A 106 10.57 3.89 0.61
N GLU A 107 11.30 4.75 -0.10
CA GLU A 107 11.30 6.19 0.15
C GLU A 107 9.96 6.84 -0.26
N GLU A 108 9.41 6.44 -1.40
CA GLU A 108 8.10 6.90 -1.85
C GLU A 108 6.98 6.47 -0.90
N ILE A 109 7.02 5.23 -0.42
CA ILE A 109 6.04 4.73 0.55
C ILE A 109 6.19 5.46 1.89
N ALA A 110 7.41 5.70 2.37
CA ALA A 110 7.63 6.45 3.61
C ALA A 110 7.04 7.86 3.52
N HIS A 111 7.22 8.54 2.39
CA HIS A 111 6.63 9.87 2.17
C HIS A 111 5.09 9.81 2.15
N HIS A 112 4.53 8.85 1.43
CA HIS A 112 3.08 8.65 1.35
C HIS A 112 2.47 8.37 2.73
N VAL A 113 3.09 7.49 3.52
CA VAL A 113 2.69 7.16 4.88
C VAL A 113 2.71 8.40 5.77
N GLU A 114 3.75 9.24 5.67
CA GLU A 114 3.85 10.49 6.43
C GLU A 114 2.69 11.43 6.10
N GLU A 115 2.34 11.60 4.82
CA GLU A 115 1.22 12.44 4.40
C GLU A 115 -0.13 11.92 4.91
N GLU A 116 -0.30 10.62 5.02
CA GLU A 116 -1.51 10.04 5.58
C GLU A 116 -1.59 10.13 7.10
N GLU A 117 -0.48 9.88 7.80
CA GLU A 117 -0.44 9.80 9.26
C GLU A 117 -0.09 11.11 9.97
N LYS A 118 0.25 12.15 9.24
CA LYS A 118 0.63 13.44 9.81
C LYS A 118 -0.42 13.96 10.80
N ARG A 119 0.05 14.33 11.99
CA ARG A 119 -0.82 14.78 13.07
C ARG A 119 -1.59 16.02 12.64
N MET A 120 -2.92 16.01 12.81
CA MET A 120 -3.87 17.08 12.50
C MET A 120 -4.09 17.38 11.01
N GLU A 121 -3.07 17.36 10.19
CA GLU A 121 -3.13 17.74 8.77
C GLU A 121 -3.15 16.54 7.80
N GLY A 122 -2.78 15.37 8.28
CA GLY A 122 -2.76 14.14 7.46
C GLY A 122 -4.15 13.68 7.04
N LEU A 123 -4.20 12.85 6.02
CA LEU A 123 -5.45 12.35 5.47
C LEU A 123 -6.30 11.63 6.53
N PHE A 124 -5.68 10.80 7.37
CA PHE A 124 -6.39 10.06 8.41
C PHE A 124 -6.98 10.98 9.47
N ALA A 125 -6.25 12.01 9.89
CA ALA A 125 -6.73 12.99 10.86
C ALA A 125 -7.93 13.78 10.30
N GLN A 126 -7.85 14.18 9.04
CA GLN A 126 -8.96 14.88 8.36
C GLN A 126 -10.19 13.99 8.21
N ALA A 127 -10.01 12.74 7.82
CA ALA A 127 -11.10 11.78 7.70
C ALA A 127 -11.80 11.53 9.03
N ARG A 128 -11.06 11.40 10.12
CA ARG A 128 -11.60 11.23 11.46
C ARG A 128 -12.38 12.47 11.90
N LYS A 129 -11.82 13.66 11.67
CA LYS A 129 -12.48 14.94 11.99
C LYS A 129 -13.78 15.14 11.19
N ALA A 130 -13.83 14.63 9.95
CA ALA A 130 -15.02 14.69 9.11
C ALA A 130 -16.16 13.76 9.58
N GLY A 131 -15.89 12.89 10.55
CA GLY A 131 -16.91 12.03 11.14
C GLY A 131 -17.19 10.76 10.35
N LEU A 132 -16.26 10.28 9.52
CA LEU A 132 -16.42 9.01 8.83
C LEU A 132 -16.60 7.85 9.82
N ASP A 133 -17.45 6.90 9.48
CA ASP A 133 -17.65 5.68 10.27
C ASP A 133 -16.45 4.74 10.13
N MET A 134 -15.43 4.95 10.98
CA MET A 134 -14.18 4.20 10.92
C MET A 134 -14.35 2.72 11.26
N ASP A 135 -15.33 2.35 12.06
CA ASP A 135 -15.60 0.96 12.39
C ASP A 135 -16.20 0.23 11.18
N ALA A 136 -17.19 0.82 10.53
CA ALA A 136 -17.77 0.26 9.32
C ALA A 136 -16.77 0.15 8.17
N LEU A 137 -15.95 1.18 7.97
CA LEU A 137 -14.89 1.18 6.97
C LEU A 137 -13.83 0.12 7.29
N GLY A 138 -13.47 -0.03 8.55
CA GLY A 138 -12.53 -1.05 9.01
C GLY A 138 -13.00 -2.47 8.69
N GLU A 139 -14.28 -2.75 8.88
CA GLU A 139 -14.87 -4.05 8.52
C GLU A 139 -14.80 -4.31 7.01
N GLN A 140 -15.13 -3.31 6.20
CA GLN A 140 -15.06 -3.41 4.74
C GLN A 140 -13.63 -3.61 4.24
N LEU A 141 -12.68 -2.85 4.78
CA LEU A 141 -11.27 -2.98 4.44
C LEU A 141 -10.72 -4.37 4.81
N ALA A 142 -11.03 -4.85 6.00
CA ALA A 142 -10.57 -6.16 6.47
C ALA A 142 -11.13 -7.30 5.60
N ALA A 143 -12.41 -7.24 5.26
CA ALA A 143 -13.05 -8.24 4.40
C ALA A 143 -12.43 -8.25 3.00
N ARG A 144 -12.28 -7.08 2.40
CA ARG A 144 -11.69 -6.97 1.05
C ARG A 144 -10.22 -7.40 1.03
N LYS A 145 -9.48 -7.06 2.06
CA LYS A 145 -8.09 -7.51 2.21
C LYS A 145 -7.97 -9.03 2.20
N GLN A 146 -8.84 -9.73 2.92
CA GLN A 146 -8.86 -11.20 2.94
C GLN A 146 -9.23 -11.79 1.58
N GLU A 147 -10.22 -11.21 0.90
CA GLU A 147 -10.59 -11.62 -0.46
C GLU A 147 -9.43 -11.49 -1.43
N LEU A 148 -8.74 -10.36 -1.43
CA LEU A 148 -7.60 -10.13 -2.32
C LEU A 148 -6.42 -11.05 -2.02
N LYS A 149 -6.13 -11.30 -0.75
CA LYS A 149 -5.10 -12.27 -0.35
C LYS A 149 -5.39 -13.66 -0.90
N ALA A 150 -6.63 -14.11 -0.78
CA ALA A 150 -7.06 -15.42 -1.29
C ALA A 150 -7.01 -15.47 -2.82
N GLU A 151 -7.46 -14.43 -3.49
CA GLU A 151 -7.47 -14.30 -4.95
C GLU A 151 -6.04 -14.33 -5.51
N PHE A 152 -5.14 -13.53 -4.95
CA PHE A 152 -3.76 -13.44 -5.42
C PHE A 152 -2.97 -14.72 -5.11
N LYS A 153 -3.29 -15.42 -4.03
CA LYS A 153 -2.71 -16.72 -3.71
C LYS A 153 -3.12 -17.80 -4.73
N THR A 154 -4.36 -17.77 -5.19
CA THR A 154 -4.90 -18.77 -6.13
C THR A 154 -4.51 -18.46 -7.57
N ASN A 155 -4.61 -17.22 -7.99
CA ASN A 155 -4.47 -16.80 -9.39
C ASN A 155 -3.13 -16.12 -9.71
N GLY A 156 -2.27 -15.91 -8.69
CA GLY A 156 -1.09 -15.08 -8.81
C GLY A 156 -1.44 -13.59 -8.71
N MET A 157 -0.42 -12.78 -8.51
CA MET A 157 -0.59 -11.33 -8.41
C MET A 157 -0.74 -10.73 -9.81
N PRO A 158 -1.82 -10.00 -10.09
CA PRO A 158 -1.97 -9.33 -11.37
C PRO A 158 -0.98 -8.17 -11.52
N THR A 159 -0.70 -7.77 -12.75
CA THR A 159 0.02 -6.52 -13.01
C THR A 159 -0.77 -5.37 -12.43
N PRO A 160 -0.16 -4.50 -11.59
CA PRO A 160 -0.87 -3.38 -11.01
C PRO A 160 -1.47 -2.45 -12.06
N LYS A 161 -2.73 -2.09 -11.89
CA LYS A 161 -3.45 -1.19 -12.80
C LYS A 161 -3.34 0.24 -12.30
N LEU A 162 -2.87 1.14 -13.17
CA LEU A 162 -2.77 2.57 -12.87
C LEU A 162 -4.17 3.20 -12.86
N THR A 163 -4.38 4.15 -11.96
CA THR A 163 -5.66 4.85 -11.78
C THR A 163 -5.66 6.23 -12.42
N THR A 164 -4.58 6.98 -12.26
CA THR A 164 -4.46 8.38 -12.71
C THR A 164 -3.56 8.57 -13.92
N MET A 165 -2.75 7.58 -14.24
CA MET A 165 -1.77 7.63 -15.32
C MET A 165 -2.14 6.61 -16.38
N GLU A 166 -1.76 6.89 -17.62
CA GLU A 166 -1.86 5.93 -18.71
C GLU A 166 -0.67 4.95 -18.65
N ASP A 167 -0.93 3.70 -18.97
CA ASP A 167 0.14 2.72 -19.09
C ASP A 167 1.10 3.15 -20.20
N ILE A 168 2.39 3.11 -19.90
CA ILE A 168 3.40 3.38 -20.92
C ILE A 168 3.41 2.19 -21.88
N SER A 169 2.81 2.39 -23.04
CA SER A 169 2.90 1.42 -24.14
C SER A 169 4.27 1.55 -24.78
N VAL A 170 5.10 0.55 -24.60
CA VAL A 170 6.38 0.45 -25.30
C VAL A 170 6.16 -0.29 -26.61
#